data_ac1119b013f4718197def38391abb888
#
_entry.id   ac1119b013f4718197def38391abb888
#
_cell.length_a   1.000
_cell.length_b   1.000
_cell.length_c   1.000
_cell.angle_alpha   90.00
_cell.angle_beta   90.00
_cell.angle_gamma   90.00
#
_symmetry.space_group_name_H-M   'P 1'
#
loop_
_entity.id
_entity.type
_entity.pdbx_description
1 polymer ?
#
loop_
_entity_poly.entity_id
_entity_poly.type
_entity_poly.pdbx_seq_one_letter_code
_entity_poly.pdbx_strand_id
1 'polypeptide(L)'
;RTTLLDALRIRLTDPLTGTKLVCDRGTCGACTVLLDGAPVCSCLMLAVDAVGRDVTTVEGLAPAGEQNAVQRAMCKHDGSMCGFCTPGITVTLSALLEKKPSASRDEVKDALAGNFCRCGTYPHVFDAAAEAGRELAGGGK
;
A
#
# COMPACT_ATOMS: atom_id res chain seq x y z
N ARG A 1 -3.84 7.78 -23.61
CA ARG A 1 -2.91 8.39 -22.64
C ARG A 1 -3.52 8.43 -21.24
N THR A 2 -4.10 7.31 -20.80
CA THR A 2 -4.71 7.20 -19.47
C THR A 2 -3.69 6.55 -18.54
N THR A 3 -3.40 7.15 -17.39
CA THR A 3 -2.55 6.51 -16.38
C THR A 3 -3.33 5.37 -15.70
N LEU A 4 -2.63 4.40 -15.10
CA LEU A 4 -3.26 3.36 -14.31
C LEU A 4 -4.04 3.99 -13.13
N LEU A 5 -3.50 5.05 -12.52
CA LEU A 5 -4.18 5.81 -11.47
C LEU A 5 -5.53 6.37 -11.94
N ASP A 6 -5.59 7.04 -13.11
CA ASP A 6 -6.83 7.57 -13.65
C ASP A 6 -7.82 6.45 -14.01
N ALA A 7 -7.31 5.34 -14.57
CA ALA A 7 -8.16 4.19 -14.88
C ALA A 7 -8.86 3.67 -13.63
N LEU A 8 -8.11 3.42 -12.54
CA LEU A 8 -8.64 2.91 -11.28
C LEU A 8 -9.65 3.88 -10.62
N ARG A 9 -9.35 5.19 -10.64
CA ARG A 9 -10.13 6.18 -9.90
C ARG A 9 -11.35 6.74 -10.65
N ILE A 10 -11.31 6.75 -11.98
CA ILE A 10 -12.28 7.53 -12.77
C ILE A 10 -12.97 6.69 -13.85
N ARG A 11 -12.30 5.65 -14.36
CA ARG A 11 -12.79 4.92 -15.54
C ARG A 11 -13.52 3.63 -15.23
N LEU A 12 -13.38 3.09 -14.03
CA LEU A 12 -14.13 1.92 -13.60
C LEU A 12 -15.57 2.29 -13.29
N THR A 13 -16.49 1.35 -13.46
CA THR A 13 -17.91 1.49 -13.03
C THR A 13 -17.99 1.73 -11.53
N ASP A 14 -17.16 0.99 -10.76
CA ASP A 14 -16.99 1.16 -9.31
C ASP A 14 -15.58 1.69 -9.03
N PRO A 15 -15.39 3.01 -8.87
CA PRO A 15 -14.08 3.61 -8.71
C PRO A 15 -13.35 3.17 -7.45
N LEU A 16 -12.08 2.76 -7.60
CA LEU A 16 -11.20 2.37 -6.51
C LEU A 16 -10.48 3.62 -5.96
N THR A 17 -11.09 4.27 -4.98
CA THR A 17 -10.66 5.58 -4.48
C THR A 17 -9.58 5.51 -3.40
N GLY A 18 -9.23 4.33 -2.91
CA GLY A 18 -8.12 4.11 -1.99
C GLY A 18 -6.78 4.57 -2.58
N THR A 19 -6.55 4.29 -3.85
CA THR A 19 -5.38 4.80 -4.58
C THR A 19 -5.49 6.31 -4.77
N LYS A 20 -4.56 7.13 -4.22
CA LYS A 20 -4.72 8.59 -4.15
C LYS A 20 -3.92 9.34 -5.22
N LEU A 21 -4.53 10.35 -5.83
CA LEU A 21 -3.84 11.33 -6.69
C LEU A 21 -3.34 12.50 -5.83
N VAL A 22 -2.01 12.64 -5.69
CA VAL A 22 -1.38 13.70 -4.89
C VAL A 22 -0.32 14.44 -5.69
N CYS A 23 0.86 13.85 -5.95
CA CYS A 23 1.96 14.54 -6.63
C CYS A 23 1.92 14.40 -8.15
N ASP A 24 1.32 13.35 -8.65
CA ASP A 24 1.20 12.97 -10.08
C ASP A 24 2.54 12.92 -10.84
N ARG A 25 3.62 12.59 -10.13
CA ARG A 25 5.00 12.53 -10.65
C ARG A 25 5.91 11.54 -9.94
N GLY A 26 5.34 10.53 -9.27
CA GLY A 26 6.07 9.41 -8.69
C GLY A 26 6.86 9.71 -7.41
N THR A 27 6.70 10.87 -6.76
CA THR A 27 7.53 11.25 -5.60
C THR A 27 6.92 10.95 -4.25
N CYS A 28 5.59 10.76 -4.14
CA CYS A 28 4.94 10.67 -2.83
C CYS A 28 4.42 9.28 -2.44
N GLY A 29 4.29 8.35 -3.38
CA GLY A 29 3.82 6.99 -3.14
C GLY A 29 2.35 6.83 -2.71
N ALA A 30 1.55 7.91 -2.65
CA ALA A 30 0.13 7.82 -2.27
C ALA A 30 -0.72 7.04 -3.30
N CYS A 31 -0.20 6.88 -4.52
CA CYS A 31 -0.81 6.12 -5.60
C CYS A 31 -0.26 4.70 -5.73
N THR A 32 0.49 4.18 -4.76
CA THR A 32 1.07 2.85 -4.83
C THR A 32 -0.01 1.77 -4.92
N VAL A 33 0.15 0.88 -5.90
CA VAL A 33 -0.61 -0.37 -6.09
C VAL A 33 0.37 -1.52 -6.29
N LEU A 34 -0.08 -2.77 -6.15
CA LEU A 34 0.71 -3.92 -6.57
C LEU A 34 0.42 -4.22 -8.04
N LEU A 35 1.46 -4.50 -8.80
CA LEU A 35 1.41 -5.04 -10.14
C LEU A 35 2.17 -6.35 -10.15
N ASP A 36 1.47 -7.46 -10.33
CA ASP A 36 2.03 -8.81 -10.16
C ASP A 36 2.77 -8.97 -8.82
N GLY A 37 2.20 -8.44 -7.73
CA GLY A 37 2.76 -8.48 -6.38
C GLY A 37 3.94 -7.52 -6.12
N ALA A 38 4.31 -6.65 -7.08
CA ALA A 38 5.35 -5.65 -6.91
C ALA A 38 4.74 -4.24 -6.73
N PRO A 39 5.17 -3.43 -5.73
CA PRO A 39 4.66 -2.08 -5.53
C PRO A 39 5.14 -1.15 -6.65
N VAL A 40 4.19 -0.44 -7.27
CA VAL A 40 4.46 0.53 -8.35
C VAL A 40 3.68 1.83 -8.12
N CYS A 41 4.21 2.95 -8.61
CA CYS A 41 3.51 4.24 -8.63
C CYS A 41 2.54 4.28 -9.83
N SER A 42 1.26 4.07 -9.61
CA SER A 42 0.24 4.03 -10.68
C SER A 42 0.09 5.34 -11.47
N CYS A 43 0.51 6.49 -10.92
CA CYS A 43 0.52 7.77 -11.64
C CYS A 43 1.56 7.85 -12.77
N LEU A 44 2.60 7.02 -12.73
CA LEU A 44 3.65 6.96 -13.76
C LEU A 44 3.47 5.82 -14.76
N MET A 45 2.48 4.95 -14.54
CA MET A 45 2.22 3.80 -15.37
C MET A 45 1.04 4.07 -16.30
N LEU A 46 1.13 3.68 -17.56
CA LEU A 46 -0.01 3.72 -18.46
C LEU A 46 -0.95 2.53 -18.18
N ALA A 47 -2.25 2.77 -18.24
CA ALA A 47 -3.24 1.72 -18.04
C ALA A 47 -3.09 0.55 -19.03
N VAL A 48 -2.63 0.82 -20.25
CA VAL A 48 -2.38 -0.20 -21.27
C VAL A 48 -1.26 -1.16 -20.87
N ASP A 49 -0.28 -0.71 -20.07
CA ASP A 49 0.84 -1.56 -19.62
C ASP A 49 0.41 -2.54 -18.51
N ALA A 50 -0.78 -2.35 -17.94
CA ALA A 50 -1.38 -3.24 -16.94
C ALA A 50 -2.34 -4.28 -17.56
N VAL A 51 -2.58 -4.23 -18.89
CA VAL A 51 -3.46 -5.19 -19.54
C VAL A 51 -2.87 -6.61 -19.46
N GLY A 52 -3.68 -7.54 -18.96
CA GLY A 52 -3.26 -8.93 -18.75
C GLY A 52 -2.36 -9.16 -17.53
N ARG A 53 -2.18 -8.16 -16.68
CA ARG A 53 -1.42 -8.25 -15.44
C ARG A 53 -2.35 -8.14 -14.22
N ASP A 54 -1.91 -8.67 -13.10
CA ASP A 54 -2.66 -8.59 -11.85
C ASP A 54 -2.40 -7.26 -11.15
N VAL A 55 -3.49 -6.51 -10.88
CA VAL A 55 -3.43 -5.21 -10.21
C VAL A 55 -4.17 -5.29 -8.88
N THR A 56 -3.45 -5.17 -7.77
CA THR A 56 -4.04 -5.15 -6.42
C THR A 56 -3.93 -3.76 -5.81
N THR A 57 -5.06 -3.18 -5.45
CA THR A 57 -5.15 -1.93 -4.68
C THR A 57 -5.34 -2.22 -3.20
N VAL A 58 -5.37 -1.17 -2.35
CA VAL A 58 -5.60 -1.33 -0.90
C VAL A 58 -6.93 -2.03 -0.59
N GLU A 59 -7.94 -1.85 -1.44
CA GLU A 59 -9.24 -2.50 -1.34
C GLU A 59 -9.17 -4.03 -1.56
N GLY A 60 -8.21 -4.48 -2.35
CA GLY A 60 -8.02 -5.89 -2.71
C GLY A 60 -7.00 -6.64 -1.85
N LEU A 61 -6.43 -6.03 -0.81
CA LEU A 61 -5.44 -6.68 0.06
C LEU A 61 -6.01 -7.78 0.97
N ALA A 62 -7.32 -7.80 1.14
CA ALA A 62 -8.06 -8.84 1.88
C ALA A 62 -9.41 -9.07 1.21
N PRO A 63 -10.09 -10.21 1.49
CA PRO A 63 -11.46 -10.44 1.05
C PRO A 63 -12.40 -9.33 1.54
N ALA A 64 -13.50 -9.13 0.83
CA ALA A 64 -14.49 -8.09 1.17
C ALA A 64 -14.99 -8.23 2.61
N GLY A 65 -14.92 -7.17 3.38
CA GLY A 65 -15.33 -7.14 4.80
C GLY A 65 -14.27 -7.60 5.78
N GLU A 66 -13.09 -8.05 5.30
CA GLU A 66 -11.97 -8.46 6.12
C GLU A 66 -10.82 -7.45 6.06
N GLN A 67 -9.83 -7.64 6.91
CA GLN A 67 -8.58 -6.89 6.93
C GLN A 67 -7.41 -7.86 6.94
N ASN A 68 -6.35 -7.56 6.19
CA ASN A 68 -5.10 -8.30 6.31
C ASN A 68 -4.34 -7.89 7.60
N ALA A 69 -3.26 -8.59 7.93
CA ALA A 69 -2.46 -8.34 9.12
C ALA A 69 -1.95 -6.88 9.20
N VAL A 70 -1.53 -6.30 8.07
CA VAL A 70 -1.05 -4.91 8.01
C VAL A 70 -2.17 -3.93 8.28
N GLN A 71 -3.34 -4.11 7.67
CA GLN A 71 -4.50 -3.24 7.88
C GLN A 71 -4.96 -3.25 9.34
N ARG A 72 -5.04 -4.44 9.97
CA ARG A 72 -5.36 -4.57 11.41
C ARG A 72 -4.33 -3.85 12.29
N ALA A 73 -3.05 -4.06 12.03
CA ALA A 73 -1.98 -3.44 12.79
C ALA A 73 -1.96 -1.91 12.62
N MET A 74 -2.19 -1.40 11.42
CA MET A 74 -2.31 0.05 11.16
C MET A 74 -3.45 0.67 11.98
N CYS A 75 -4.60 0.00 12.08
CA CYS A 75 -5.71 0.47 12.91
C CYS A 75 -5.34 0.43 14.41
N LYS A 76 -4.72 -0.65 14.87
CA LYS A 76 -4.37 -0.84 16.30
C LYS A 76 -3.31 0.15 16.79
N HIS A 77 -2.36 0.52 15.96
CA HIS A 77 -1.25 1.41 16.28
C HIS A 77 -1.48 2.87 15.88
N ASP A 78 -2.69 3.26 15.49
CA ASP A 78 -2.99 4.61 15.02
C ASP A 78 -2.06 5.05 13.86
N GLY A 79 -1.74 4.14 12.94
CA GLY A 79 -0.84 4.37 11.81
C GLY A 79 -1.39 5.35 10.76
N SER A 80 -2.56 5.94 11.03
CA SER A 80 -3.25 6.87 10.13
C SER A 80 -3.70 8.12 10.87
N MET A 81 -3.43 9.31 10.31
CA MET A 81 -4.01 10.57 10.77
C MET A 81 -5.01 11.11 9.71
N CYS A 82 -4.56 11.86 8.70
CA CYS A 82 -5.46 12.34 7.66
C CYS A 82 -5.91 11.26 6.67
N GLY A 83 -5.26 10.09 6.65
CA GLY A 83 -5.60 8.94 5.82
C GLY A 83 -5.09 9.00 4.37
N PHE A 84 -4.50 10.10 3.91
CA PHE A 84 -4.18 10.28 2.50
C PHE A 84 -3.01 9.39 2.02
N CYS A 85 -1.95 9.25 2.81
CA CYS A 85 -0.81 8.37 2.50
C CYS A 85 -1.05 6.91 2.91
N THR A 86 -2.01 6.67 3.79
CA THR A 86 -2.26 5.37 4.42
C THR A 86 -2.44 4.22 3.42
N PRO A 87 -3.24 4.36 2.35
CA PRO A 87 -3.39 3.29 1.36
C PRO A 87 -2.07 2.87 0.72
N GLY A 88 -1.27 3.83 0.24
CA GLY A 88 0.02 3.55 -0.38
C GLY A 88 1.02 2.90 0.59
N ILE A 89 1.08 3.38 1.82
CA ILE A 89 1.90 2.78 2.88
C ILE A 89 1.46 1.34 3.17
N THR A 90 0.15 1.12 3.32
CA THR A 90 -0.41 -0.22 3.61
C THR A 90 -0.09 -1.21 2.49
N VAL A 91 -0.26 -0.81 1.22
CA VAL A 91 0.09 -1.65 0.06
C VAL A 91 1.58 -1.99 0.05
N THR A 92 2.46 -1.01 0.27
CA THR A 92 3.91 -1.22 0.29
C THR A 92 4.33 -2.16 1.44
N LEU A 93 3.78 -1.98 2.64
CA LEU A 93 4.06 -2.85 3.79
C LEU A 93 3.53 -4.27 3.57
N SER A 94 2.35 -4.43 2.98
CA SER A 94 1.79 -5.74 2.66
C SER A 94 2.73 -6.52 1.73
N ALA A 95 3.21 -5.88 0.67
CA ALA A 95 4.15 -6.51 -0.27
C ALA A 95 5.51 -6.86 0.38
N LEU A 96 6.01 -6.02 1.28
CA LEU A 96 7.26 -6.30 2.00
C LEU A 96 7.09 -7.49 2.94
N LEU A 97 6.04 -7.44 3.81
CA LEU A 97 5.87 -8.42 4.89
C LEU A 97 5.37 -9.77 4.40
N GLU A 98 4.70 -9.83 3.25
CA GLU A 98 4.38 -11.09 2.58
C GLU A 98 5.65 -11.83 2.17
N LYS A 99 6.65 -11.11 1.64
CA LYS A 99 7.93 -11.68 1.21
C LYS A 99 8.89 -11.88 2.39
N LYS A 100 8.85 -11.01 3.37
CA LYS A 100 9.76 -11.00 4.52
C LYS A 100 9.05 -10.61 5.82
N PRO A 101 8.32 -11.54 6.46
CA PRO A 101 7.62 -11.25 7.72
C PRO A 101 8.53 -10.76 8.85
N SER A 102 9.81 -11.17 8.83
CA SER A 102 10.83 -10.74 9.80
C SER A 102 11.60 -9.49 9.40
N ALA A 103 11.04 -8.63 8.54
CA ALA A 103 11.71 -7.41 8.11
C ALA A 103 12.06 -6.52 9.33
N SER A 104 13.33 -6.08 9.37
CA SER A 104 13.82 -5.16 10.38
C SER A 104 13.21 -3.76 10.20
N ARG A 105 13.31 -2.93 11.26
CA ARG A 105 12.86 -1.54 11.19
C ARG A 105 13.53 -0.74 10.07
N ASP A 106 14.79 -1.02 9.79
CA ASP A 106 15.51 -0.32 8.71
C ASP A 106 15.05 -0.79 7.33
N GLU A 107 14.79 -2.07 7.13
CA GLU A 107 14.18 -2.57 5.89
C GLU A 107 12.78 -2.03 5.66
N VAL A 108 11.99 -1.82 6.72
CA VAL A 108 10.68 -1.15 6.64
C VAL A 108 10.85 0.32 6.23
N LYS A 109 11.85 1.04 6.78
CA LYS A 109 12.16 2.42 6.36
C LYS A 109 12.57 2.49 4.89
N ASP A 110 13.43 1.58 4.45
CA ASP A 110 13.90 1.53 3.06
C ASP A 110 12.74 1.25 2.10
N ALA A 111 11.86 0.30 2.43
CA ALA A 111 10.68 0.01 1.65
C ALA A 111 9.72 1.21 1.55
N LEU A 112 9.60 1.99 2.63
CA LEU A 112 8.73 3.16 2.70
C LEU A 112 9.41 4.46 2.24
N ALA A 113 10.66 4.44 1.78
CA ALA A 113 11.38 5.64 1.35
C ALA A 113 10.65 6.41 0.23
N GLY A 114 9.84 5.70 -0.59
CA GLY A 114 8.99 6.29 -1.62
C GLY A 114 7.58 6.70 -1.15
N ASN A 115 7.21 6.49 0.12
CA ASN A 115 5.88 6.77 0.66
C ASN A 115 5.93 7.94 1.66
N PHE A 116 5.54 9.13 1.21
CA PHE A 116 5.62 10.34 2.01
C PHE A 116 4.37 10.56 2.86
N CYS A 117 4.56 10.77 4.18
CA CYS A 117 3.52 11.17 5.12
C CYS A 117 3.80 12.57 5.69
N ARG A 118 2.93 13.54 5.39
CA ARG A 118 3.08 14.92 5.91
C ARG A 118 2.71 15.03 7.40
N CYS A 119 1.84 14.15 7.89
CA CYS A 119 1.43 14.12 9.30
C CYS A 119 2.47 13.50 10.22
N GLY A 120 3.48 12.81 9.69
CA GLY A 120 4.56 12.24 10.49
C GLY A 120 4.19 10.96 11.24
N THR A 121 3.27 10.14 10.72
CA THR A 121 2.81 8.89 11.39
C THR A 121 3.83 7.75 11.39
N TYR A 122 5.04 7.96 10.86
CA TYR A 122 6.03 6.89 10.71
C TYR A 122 6.35 6.08 11.99
N PRO A 123 6.46 6.66 13.20
CA PRO A 123 6.66 5.85 14.41
C PRO A 123 5.57 4.79 14.57
N HIS A 124 4.31 5.17 14.44
CA HIS A 124 3.15 4.29 14.52
C HIS A 124 3.13 3.25 13.39
N VAL A 125 3.49 3.67 12.17
CA VAL A 125 3.60 2.78 11.01
C VAL A 125 4.67 1.71 11.22
N PHE A 126 5.82 2.06 11.82
CA PHE A 126 6.88 1.10 12.12
C PHE A 126 6.46 0.09 13.20
N ASP A 127 5.71 0.53 14.21
CA ASP A 127 5.18 -0.35 15.26
C ASP A 127 4.10 -1.29 14.66
N ALA A 128 3.25 -0.77 13.78
CA ALA A 128 2.28 -1.57 13.03
C ALA A 128 2.96 -2.62 12.14
N ALA A 129 4.02 -2.24 11.44
CA ALA A 129 4.79 -3.18 10.59
C ALA A 129 5.41 -4.31 11.43
N ALA A 130 5.98 -3.97 12.59
CA ALA A 130 6.56 -4.96 13.50
C ALA A 130 5.52 -5.93 14.04
N GLU A 131 4.30 -5.47 14.36
CA GLU A 131 3.20 -6.34 14.80
C GLU A 131 2.69 -7.23 13.67
N ALA A 132 2.39 -6.66 12.51
CA ALA A 132 1.93 -7.42 11.36
C ALA A 132 2.94 -8.51 10.95
N GLY A 133 4.23 -8.19 10.99
CA GLY A 133 5.29 -9.16 10.72
C GLY A 133 5.30 -10.34 11.70
N ARG A 134 5.11 -10.08 13.01
CA ARG A 134 4.97 -11.15 14.02
C ARG A 134 3.75 -12.03 13.77
N GLU A 135 2.62 -11.43 13.43
CA GLU A 135 1.39 -12.16 13.10
C GLU A 135 1.61 -13.08 11.90
N LEU A 136 2.20 -12.58 10.82
CA LEU A 136 2.47 -13.34 9.60
C LEU A 136 3.49 -14.46 9.83
N ALA A 137 4.52 -14.22 10.65
CA ALA A 137 5.51 -15.24 11.02
C ALA A 137 4.92 -16.34 11.92
N GLY A 138 3.96 -16.00 12.79
CA GLY A 138 3.31 -16.94 13.72
C GLY A 138 2.11 -17.70 13.13
N GLY A 139 1.50 -17.20 12.07
CA GLY A 139 0.33 -17.79 11.42
C GLY A 139 0.63 -18.96 10.47
N GLY A 140 1.88 -19.35 10.31
CA GLY A 140 2.33 -20.46 9.47
C GLY A 140 2.34 -21.83 10.17
N LYS A 141 1.35 -22.11 11.07
CA LYS A 141 1.13 -23.43 11.67
C LYS A 141 -0.24 -23.98 11.31
#